data_a805f97a2603811201e10298c55fc2dc
#
_entry.id   a805f97a2603811201e10298c55fc2dc
#
_cell.length_a   1.000
_cell.length_b   1.000
_cell.length_c   1.000
_cell.angle_alpha   90.00
_cell.angle_beta   90.00
_cell.angle_gamma   90.00
#
_symmetry.space_group_name_H-M   'P 1'
#
loop_
_entity.id
_entity.type
_entity.pdbx_description
1 polymer ?
#
loop_
_entity_poly.entity_id
_entity_poly.type
_entity_poly.pdbx_seq_one_letter_code
_entity_poly.pdbx_strand_id
1 'polypeptide(L)'
;MLRVPRGTDATMELRRVRAYVCDIEIQDRHMDDNIRTELEAAVYRRLVEHLRKRIDVQNIDLMNLAGFCRNCLSNWMKDAADAKGVAMSKDESREIVYGMPYEDWRKKYQKEASPEQKAAFEKSSPKH
;
A
#
# COMPACT_ATOMS: atom_id res chain seq x y z
N MET A 1 11.02 -47.66 45.58
CA MET A 1 11.79 -46.41 45.51
C MET A 1 11.72 -45.86 44.08
N LEU A 2 10.87 -44.92 43.86
CA LEU A 2 10.80 -44.24 42.58
C LEU A 2 12.01 -43.32 42.44
N ARG A 3 12.94 -43.69 41.56
CA ARG A 3 14.00 -42.79 41.14
C ARG A 3 13.37 -41.66 40.35
N VAL A 4 13.36 -40.48 40.88
CA VAL A 4 13.12 -39.26 40.15
C VAL A 4 14.21 -39.16 39.06
N PRO A 5 13.85 -39.05 37.77
CA PRO A 5 14.88 -38.85 36.75
C PRO A 5 15.56 -37.53 37.03
N ARG A 6 16.82 -37.64 37.46
CA ARG A 6 17.73 -36.50 37.46
C ARG A 6 17.95 -36.12 36.02
N GLY A 7 17.44 -34.96 35.66
CA GLY A 7 18.00 -34.36 34.48
C GLY A 7 17.07 -33.91 33.40
N THR A 8 15.98 -33.32 33.72
CA THR A 8 15.60 -32.15 32.94
C THR A 8 16.35 -30.99 33.59
N ASP A 9 17.54 -30.75 33.10
CA ASP A 9 18.34 -29.64 33.52
C ASP A 9 17.49 -28.39 33.23
N ALA A 10 17.08 -27.68 34.27
CA ALA A 10 16.32 -26.43 34.16
C ALA A 10 16.99 -25.44 33.23
N THR A 11 18.32 -25.55 33.08
CA THR A 11 19.11 -24.78 32.12
C THR A 11 18.89 -25.20 30.67
N MET A 12 18.64 -26.48 30.38
CA MET A 12 18.30 -26.95 29.02
C MET A 12 16.90 -26.53 28.62
N GLU A 13 15.95 -26.52 29.53
CA GLU A 13 14.58 -26.08 29.28
C GLU A 13 14.51 -24.57 29.06
N LEU A 14 15.24 -23.79 29.85
CA LEU A 14 15.41 -22.36 29.66
C LEU A 14 16.07 -22.01 28.32
N ARG A 15 17.05 -22.82 27.87
CA ARG A 15 17.68 -22.66 26.56
C ARG A 15 16.68 -22.95 25.41
N ARG A 16 15.84 -23.98 25.55
CA ARG A 16 14.79 -24.29 24.57
C ARG A 16 13.76 -23.20 24.47
N VAL A 17 13.30 -22.68 25.61
CA VAL A 17 12.33 -21.57 25.65
C VAL A 17 12.96 -20.30 25.07
N ARG A 18 14.24 -20.05 25.37
CA ARG A 18 14.98 -18.90 24.83
C ARG A 18 15.17 -19.01 23.31
N ALA A 19 15.50 -20.20 22.80
CA ALA A 19 15.59 -20.44 21.37
C ALA A 19 14.24 -20.27 20.66
N TYR A 20 13.16 -20.75 21.28
CA TYR A 20 11.81 -20.61 20.75
C TYR A 20 11.34 -19.14 20.72
N VAL A 21 11.62 -18.36 21.75
CA VAL A 21 11.31 -16.94 21.81
C VAL A 21 12.16 -16.16 20.80
N CYS A 22 13.44 -16.49 20.62
CA CYS A 22 14.29 -15.90 19.57
C CYS A 22 13.77 -16.22 18.17
N ASP A 23 13.29 -17.42 17.90
CA ASP A 23 12.71 -17.80 16.62
C ASP A 23 11.42 -17.02 16.32
N ILE A 24 10.58 -16.81 17.33
CA ILE A 24 9.37 -15.98 17.20
C ILE A 24 9.73 -14.51 16.93
N GLU A 25 10.72 -13.94 17.65
CA GLU A 25 11.20 -12.59 17.42
C GLU A 25 11.85 -12.41 16.05
N ILE A 26 12.57 -13.42 15.56
CA ILE A 26 13.15 -13.45 14.22
C ILE A 26 12.05 -13.54 13.16
N GLN A 27 11.02 -14.33 13.37
CA GLN A 27 9.86 -14.43 12.47
C GLN A 27 9.08 -13.11 12.41
N ASP A 28 8.93 -12.38 13.52
CA ASP A 28 8.33 -11.05 13.55
C ASP A 28 9.20 -10.00 12.83
N ARG A 29 10.51 -10.15 12.85
CA ARG A 29 11.46 -9.25 12.16
C ARG A 29 11.59 -9.58 10.67
N HIS A 30 11.48 -10.84 10.29
CA HIS A 30 11.59 -11.34 8.93
C HIS A 30 10.25 -11.90 8.50
N MET A 31 9.28 -10.98 8.29
CA MET A 31 8.03 -11.32 7.63
C MET A 31 8.38 -11.93 6.27
N ASP A 32 7.78 -13.09 5.94
CA ASP A 32 7.91 -13.69 4.63
C ASP A 32 7.55 -12.63 3.56
N ASP A 33 8.40 -12.48 2.55
CA ASP A 33 8.21 -11.51 1.48
C ASP A 33 6.87 -11.70 0.78
N ASN A 34 6.38 -12.93 0.65
CA ASN A 34 5.06 -13.21 0.09
C ASN A 34 3.94 -12.66 0.97
N ILE A 35 4.01 -12.87 2.28
CA ILE A 35 3.04 -12.33 3.24
C ILE A 35 3.08 -10.82 3.22
N ARG A 36 4.25 -10.23 3.22
CA ARG A 36 4.42 -8.78 3.13
C ARG A 36 3.78 -8.21 1.87
N THR A 37 4.04 -8.84 0.74
CA THR A 37 3.45 -8.46 -0.55
C THR A 37 1.93 -8.52 -0.51
N GLU A 38 1.36 -9.57 0.09
CA GLU A 38 -0.09 -9.71 0.24
C GLU A 38 -0.69 -8.61 1.12
N LEU A 39 -0.02 -8.26 2.22
CA LEU A 39 -0.44 -7.18 3.12
C LEU A 39 -0.38 -5.82 2.43
N GLU A 40 0.70 -5.54 1.72
CA GLU A 40 0.86 -4.33 0.93
C GLU A 40 -0.22 -4.22 -0.16
N ALA A 41 -0.51 -5.32 -0.85
CA ALA A 41 -1.59 -5.37 -1.83
C ALA A 41 -2.96 -5.12 -1.19
N ALA A 42 -3.23 -5.69 -0.03
CA ALA A 42 -4.48 -5.50 0.70
C ALA A 42 -4.67 -4.03 1.11
N VAL A 43 -3.62 -3.38 1.61
CA VAL A 43 -3.65 -1.95 1.97
C VAL A 43 -3.87 -1.08 0.74
N TYR A 44 -3.18 -1.36 -0.35
CA TYR A 44 -3.34 -0.63 -1.61
C TYR A 44 -4.78 -0.75 -2.13
N ARG A 45 -5.35 -1.95 -2.15
CA ARG A 45 -6.74 -2.17 -2.57
C ARG A 45 -7.72 -1.39 -1.71
N ARG A 46 -7.48 -1.35 -0.40
CA ARG A 46 -8.30 -0.57 0.53
C ARG A 46 -8.20 0.93 0.29
N LEU A 47 -7.00 1.44 0.02
CA LEU A 47 -6.78 2.84 -0.37
C LEU A 47 -7.54 3.19 -1.65
N VAL A 48 -7.42 2.37 -2.67
CA VAL A 48 -8.12 2.57 -3.96
C VAL A 48 -9.63 2.57 -3.76
N GLU A 49 -10.16 1.61 -3.01
CA GLU A 49 -11.60 1.55 -2.69
C GLU A 49 -12.06 2.79 -1.93
N HIS A 50 -11.28 3.25 -0.96
CA HIS A 50 -11.55 4.47 -0.21
C HIS A 50 -11.62 5.69 -1.13
N LEU A 51 -10.66 5.85 -2.03
CA LEU A 51 -10.65 6.96 -3.00
C LEU A 51 -11.82 6.90 -3.99
N ARG A 52 -12.26 5.70 -4.36
CA ARG A 52 -13.47 5.54 -5.20
C ARG A 52 -14.73 6.02 -4.51
N LYS A 53 -14.82 5.87 -3.19
CA LYS A 53 -15.95 6.37 -2.38
C LYS A 53 -15.89 7.88 -2.14
N ARG A 54 -14.69 8.45 -2.14
CA ARG A 54 -14.47 9.88 -1.89
C ARG A 54 -14.49 10.69 -3.18
N ILE A 55 -15.60 10.63 -3.89
CA ILE A 55 -15.83 11.40 -5.13
C ILE A 55 -15.93 12.91 -4.89
N ASP A 56 -16.16 13.33 -3.66
CA ASP A 56 -16.14 14.72 -3.20
C ASP A 56 -14.74 15.34 -3.22
N VAL A 57 -13.70 14.50 -3.16
CA VAL A 57 -12.31 14.95 -3.18
C VAL A 57 -11.77 14.93 -4.60
N GLN A 58 -11.40 16.10 -5.10
CA GLN A 58 -10.83 16.26 -6.43
C GLN A 58 -9.35 15.86 -6.45
N ASN A 59 -8.85 15.50 -7.62
CA ASN A 59 -7.41 15.18 -7.76
C ASN A 59 -6.51 16.35 -7.38
N ILE A 60 -6.93 17.57 -7.69
CA ILE A 60 -6.17 18.78 -7.31
C ILE A 60 -6.12 18.95 -5.78
N ASP A 61 -7.18 18.59 -5.07
CA ASP A 61 -7.20 18.62 -3.59
C ASP A 61 -6.18 17.64 -3.01
N LEU A 62 -6.13 16.42 -3.54
CA LEU A 62 -5.15 15.41 -3.13
C LEU A 62 -3.72 15.88 -3.41
N MET A 63 -3.47 16.44 -4.59
CA MET A 63 -2.17 16.98 -4.96
C MET A 63 -1.73 18.09 -3.99
N ASN A 64 -2.62 19.00 -3.66
CA ASN A 64 -2.32 20.12 -2.77
C ASN A 64 -2.08 19.69 -1.33
N LEU A 65 -2.82 18.70 -0.84
CA LEU A 65 -2.73 18.23 0.55
C LEU A 65 -1.66 17.15 0.76
N ALA A 66 -1.55 16.22 -0.16
CA ALA A 66 -0.73 15.02 0.04
C ALA A 66 0.37 14.83 -1.00
N GLY A 67 0.39 15.64 -2.06
CA GLY A 67 1.42 15.56 -3.10
C GLY A 67 1.23 14.41 -4.08
N PHE A 68 0.12 13.70 -4.06
CA PHE A 68 -0.25 12.69 -5.04
C PHE A 68 -1.74 12.73 -5.32
N CYS A 69 -2.16 12.11 -6.41
CA CYS A 69 -3.57 11.97 -6.73
C CYS A 69 -3.86 10.58 -7.33
N ARG A 70 -5.09 10.35 -7.74
CA ARG A 70 -5.50 9.09 -8.37
C ARG A 70 -4.67 8.77 -9.63
N ASN A 71 -4.35 9.79 -10.41
CA ASN A 71 -3.50 9.64 -11.59
C ASN A 71 -2.07 9.21 -11.23
N CYS A 72 -1.52 9.73 -10.15
CA CYS A 72 -0.21 9.30 -9.66
C CYS A 72 -0.20 7.81 -9.31
N LEU A 73 -1.23 7.32 -8.60
CA LEU A 73 -1.36 5.90 -8.28
C LEU A 73 -1.43 5.04 -9.55
N SER A 74 -2.19 5.48 -10.55
CA SER A 74 -2.28 4.75 -11.82
C SER A 74 -0.95 4.77 -12.59
N ASN A 75 -0.22 5.86 -12.57
CA ASN A 75 1.10 5.96 -13.17
C ASN A 75 2.10 5.02 -12.49
N TRP A 76 2.10 4.95 -11.17
CA TRP A 76 2.96 4.03 -10.41
C TRP A 76 2.61 2.57 -10.67
N MET A 77 1.34 2.25 -10.85
CA MET A 77 0.90 0.91 -11.26
C MET A 77 1.46 0.55 -12.65
N LYS A 78 1.36 1.48 -13.60
CA LYS A 78 1.90 1.31 -14.95
C LYS A 78 3.41 1.11 -14.91
N ASP A 79 4.12 1.94 -14.15
CA ASP A 79 5.58 1.84 -14.00
C ASP A 79 5.99 0.49 -13.41
N ALA A 80 5.26 0.01 -12.41
CA ALA A 80 5.50 -1.30 -11.82
C ALA A 80 5.25 -2.44 -12.82
N ALA A 81 4.20 -2.35 -13.63
CA ALA A 81 3.90 -3.31 -14.69
C ALA A 81 5.02 -3.32 -15.74
N ASP A 82 5.46 -2.15 -16.19
CA ASP A 82 6.55 -2.01 -17.15
C ASP A 82 7.86 -2.62 -16.62
N ALA A 83 8.18 -2.36 -15.34
CA ALA A 83 9.37 -2.91 -14.69
C ALA A 83 9.35 -4.44 -14.61
N LYS A 84 8.18 -5.04 -14.55
CA LYS A 84 7.99 -6.51 -14.50
C LYS A 84 7.73 -7.14 -15.88
N GLY A 85 7.71 -6.36 -16.94
CA GLY A 85 7.39 -6.84 -18.28
C GLY A 85 5.94 -7.28 -18.46
N VAL A 86 5.03 -6.76 -17.63
CA VAL A 86 3.59 -7.02 -17.73
C VAL A 86 2.96 -5.99 -18.66
N ALA A 87 2.29 -6.46 -19.69
CA ALA A 87 1.58 -5.58 -20.61
C ALA A 87 0.37 -4.95 -19.92
N MET A 88 0.41 -3.64 -19.76
CA MET A 88 -0.67 -2.84 -19.18
C MET A 88 -0.72 -1.50 -19.88
N SER A 89 -1.86 -1.11 -20.40
CA SER A 89 -2.04 0.22 -20.98
C SER A 89 -2.24 1.27 -19.89
N LYS A 90 -2.03 2.53 -20.23
CA LYS A 90 -2.30 3.65 -19.35
C LYS A 90 -3.79 3.70 -18.94
N ASP A 91 -4.68 3.42 -19.87
CA ASP A 91 -6.12 3.39 -19.62
C ASP A 91 -6.51 2.25 -18.68
N GLU A 92 -5.94 1.07 -18.84
CA GLU A 92 -6.13 -0.07 -17.91
C GLU A 92 -5.68 0.29 -16.49
N SER A 93 -4.52 0.92 -16.36
CA SER A 93 -4.02 1.33 -15.03
C SER A 93 -4.92 2.36 -14.36
N ARG A 94 -5.48 3.28 -15.12
CA ARG A 94 -6.45 4.27 -14.61
C ARG A 94 -7.76 3.62 -14.20
N GLU A 95 -8.27 2.70 -14.99
CA GLU A 95 -9.51 1.98 -14.68
C GLU A 95 -9.42 1.18 -13.39
N ILE A 96 -8.25 0.61 -13.10
CA ILE A 96 -7.99 -0.06 -11.81
C ILE A 96 -8.19 0.91 -10.63
N VAL A 97 -7.68 2.13 -10.73
CA VAL A 97 -7.77 3.12 -9.65
C VAL A 97 -9.15 3.76 -9.56
N TYR A 98 -9.71 4.15 -10.69
CA TYR A 98 -11.01 4.86 -10.73
C TYR A 98 -12.21 3.92 -10.61
N GLY A 99 -12.07 2.64 -10.94
CA GLY A 99 -13.18 1.68 -10.98
C GLY A 99 -14.12 1.86 -12.15
N MET A 100 -13.76 2.71 -13.10
CA MET A 100 -14.47 3.00 -14.34
C MET A 100 -13.50 3.65 -15.33
N PRO A 101 -13.84 3.74 -16.62
CA PRO A 101 -13.03 4.48 -17.57
C PRO A 101 -12.78 5.91 -17.11
N TYR A 102 -11.55 6.37 -17.25
CA TYR A 102 -11.13 7.69 -16.75
C TYR A 102 -11.96 8.85 -17.34
N GLU A 103 -12.27 8.79 -18.62
CA GLU A 103 -13.06 9.82 -19.27
C GLU A 103 -14.50 9.90 -18.71
N ASP A 104 -15.06 8.76 -18.35
CA ASP A 104 -16.38 8.71 -17.70
C ASP A 104 -16.34 9.32 -16.31
N TRP A 105 -15.28 9.04 -15.56
CA TRP A 105 -15.06 9.63 -14.24
C TRP A 105 -14.90 11.15 -14.34
N ARG A 106 -14.10 11.63 -15.30
CA ARG A 106 -13.92 13.06 -15.54
C ARG A 106 -15.24 13.76 -15.79
N LYS A 107 -16.02 13.24 -16.72
CA LYS A 107 -17.33 13.83 -17.08
C LYS A 107 -18.29 13.84 -15.91
N LYS A 108 -18.24 12.83 -15.07
CA LYS A 108 -19.21 12.61 -14.00
C LYS A 108 -18.86 13.34 -12.71
N TYR A 109 -17.59 13.39 -12.35
CA TYR A 109 -17.14 13.82 -11.02
C TYR A 109 -16.12 14.96 -11.03
N GLN A 110 -15.34 15.15 -12.07
CA GLN A 110 -14.34 16.20 -12.10
C GLN A 110 -14.99 17.56 -12.25
N LYS A 111 -14.66 18.46 -11.34
CA LYS A 111 -15.09 19.85 -11.35
C LYS A 111 -13.93 20.76 -11.75
N GLU A 112 -14.26 21.93 -12.31
CA GLU A 112 -13.26 22.94 -12.59
C GLU A 112 -12.62 23.42 -11.29
N ALA A 113 -11.27 23.52 -11.30
CA ALA A 113 -10.53 23.97 -10.13
C ALA A 113 -10.76 25.48 -9.89
N SER A 114 -10.91 25.86 -8.63
CA SER A 114 -10.99 27.26 -8.23
C SER A 114 -9.63 27.98 -8.42
N PRO A 115 -9.62 29.33 -8.50
CA PRO A 115 -8.37 30.07 -8.53
C PRO A 115 -7.45 29.77 -7.36
N GLU A 116 -8.00 29.56 -6.16
CA GLU A 116 -7.24 29.20 -4.96
C GLU A 116 -6.61 27.81 -5.07
N GLN A 117 -7.35 26.82 -5.61
CA GLN A 117 -6.84 25.47 -5.85
C GLN A 117 -5.69 25.49 -6.87
N LYS A 118 -5.82 26.25 -7.95
CA LYS A 118 -4.80 26.41 -8.98
C LYS A 118 -3.54 27.07 -8.42
N ALA A 119 -3.70 28.15 -7.63
CA ALA A 119 -2.58 28.84 -7.01
C ALA A 119 -1.83 27.95 -6.01
N ALA A 120 -2.55 27.17 -5.21
CA ALA A 120 -1.95 26.21 -4.29
C ALA A 120 -1.21 25.09 -5.04
N PHE A 121 -1.75 24.62 -6.14
CA PHE A 121 -1.11 23.61 -6.99
C PHE A 121 0.21 24.11 -7.60
N GLU A 122 0.26 25.33 -8.08
CA GLU A 122 1.49 25.93 -8.62
C GLU A 122 2.61 26.01 -7.58
N LYS A 123 2.25 26.30 -6.31
CA LYS A 123 3.20 26.38 -5.19
C LYS A 123 3.69 25.01 -4.71
N SER A 124 2.82 24.01 -4.71
CA SER A 124 3.07 22.71 -4.08
C SER A 124 3.34 21.59 -5.06
N SER A 125 3.31 21.85 -6.37
CA SER A 125 3.44 20.83 -7.42
C SER A 125 4.69 19.95 -7.17
N PRO A 126 4.50 18.72 -6.67
CA PRO A 126 5.62 17.82 -6.47
C PRO A 126 6.12 17.31 -7.81
N LYS A 127 7.43 17.28 -7.93
CA LYS A 127 8.10 16.65 -9.07
C LYS A 127 8.34 15.17 -8.72
N HIS A 128 7.55 14.29 -9.29
CA HIS A 128 7.82 12.85 -9.23
C HIS A 128 7.48 12.17 -10.52
#